data_1cba2ebcad3953fd705fbdcb9b2c391c
#
_entry.id   1cba2ebcad3953fd705fbdcb9b2c391c
#
_cell.length_a   1.000
_cell.length_b   1.000
_cell.length_c   1.000
_cell.angle_alpha   90.00
_cell.angle_beta   90.00
_cell.angle_gamma   90.00
#
_symmetry.space_group_name_H-M   'P 1'
#
loop_
_entity.id
_entity.type
_entity.pdbx_description
1 polymer ?
#
loop_
_entity_poly.entity_id
_entity_poly.type
_entity_poly.pdbx_seq_one_letter_code
_entity_poly.pdbx_strand_id
1 'polypeptide(L)'
;MGLSLLFLDCGKESIQRNPYFVDIRFQRDLNLSLPLFNSLNFVGGSVLIPDLGISGVIVFNLNGNTYLAWEATCPNHTVKSCSALSVNGVLAECNCEAFSYSLATGQLLNPSENLKPPQGLLYYQIQNLNGILRVLN
;
A
#
# COMPACT_ATOMS: atom_id res chain seq x y z
N MET A 1 -9.57 28.05 45.01
CA MET A 1 -9.46 26.70 44.47
C MET A 1 -9.71 26.76 42.97
N GLY A 2 -8.63 26.76 42.19
CA GLY A 2 -8.74 26.72 40.72
C GLY A 2 -8.76 25.30 40.25
N LEU A 3 -9.86 24.87 39.61
CA LEU A 3 -9.93 23.61 38.91
C LEU A 3 -9.23 23.79 37.54
N SER A 4 -7.99 23.34 37.44
CA SER A 4 -7.26 23.36 36.16
C SER A 4 -7.78 22.19 35.34
N LEU A 5 -8.68 22.49 34.42
CA LEU A 5 -9.06 21.54 33.37
C LEU A 5 -7.91 21.48 32.38
N LEU A 6 -7.07 20.45 32.53
CA LEU A 6 -6.12 20.07 31.49
C LEU A 6 -6.92 19.48 30.33
N PHE A 7 -7.23 20.32 29.34
CA PHE A 7 -7.65 19.81 28.05
C PHE A 7 -6.44 19.15 27.40
N LEU A 8 -6.38 17.83 27.51
CA LEU A 8 -5.53 17.04 26.61
C LEU A 8 -6.13 17.20 25.23
N ASP A 9 -5.64 18.21 24.54
CA ASP A 9 -5.87 18.32 23.12
C ASP A 9 -5.13 17.16 22.47
N CYS A 10 -5.84 16.05 22.23
CA CYS A 10 -5.39 15.01 21.35
C CYS A 10 -5.46 15.57 19.93
N GLY A 11 -4.52 16.48 19.61
CA GLY A 11 -4.30 16.91 18.26
C GLY A 11 -4.14 15.66 17.40
N LYS A 12 -4.90 15.57 16.32
CA LYS A 12 -4.70 14.54 15.31
C LYS A 12 -3.33 14.77 14.71
N GLU A 13 -2.29 14.27 15.37
CA GLU A 13 -1.02 14.11 14.73
C GLU A 13 -1.26 13.17 13.56
N SER A 14 -1.11 13.69 12.34
CA SER A 14 -1.05 12.87 11.16
C SER A 14 0.15 11.96 11.35
N ILE A 15 -0.11 10.71 11.75
CA ILE A 15 0.94 9.69 11.86
C ILE A 15 1.46 9.51 10.45
N GLN A 16 2.65 10.01 10.20
CA GLN A 16 3.34 9.80 8.95
C GLN A 16 3.73 8.33 8.89
N ARG A 17 2.96 7.54 8.08
CA ARG A 17 3.14 6.09 8.00
C ARG A 17 4.45 5.70 7.33
N ASN A 18 4.97 6.56 6.45
CA ASN A 18 6.28 6.38 5.81
C ASN A 18 6.95 7.76 5.68
N PRO A 19 8.21 7.90 6.11
CA PRO A 19 8.90 9.19 6.13
C PRO A 19 9.19 9.77 4.74
N TYR A 20 9.14 8.95 3.71
CA TYR A 20 9.44 9.36 2.33
C TYR A 20 8.19 9.71 1.53
N PHE A 21 6.99 9.38 2.03
CA PHE A 21 5.76 9.47 1.27
C PHE A 21 4.89 10.64 1.73
N VAL A 22 4.33 11.36 0.75
CA VAL A 22 3.25 12.32 0.98
C VAL A 22 1.93 11.54 1.13
N ASP A 23 1.02 12.06 1.94
CA ASP A 23 -0.30 11.46 2.13
C ASP A 23 -1.23 11.91 1.00
N ILE A 24 -1.62 10.97 0.13
CA ILE A 24 -2.50 11.23 -1.00
C ILE A 24 -3.86 10.61 -0.71
N ARG A 25 -4.92 11.44 -0.69
CA ARG A 25 -6.29 11.01 -0.48
C ARG A 25 -6.92 10.58 -1.79
N PHE A 26 -7.55 9.41 -1.78
CA PHE A 26 -8.28 8.89 -2.94
C PHE A 26 -9.34 7.87 -2.52
N GLN A 27 -10.28 7.63 -3.42
CA GLN A 27 -11.22 6.51 -3.35
C GLN A 27 -11.49 6.02 -4.77
N ARG A 28 -11.46 4.71 -4.98
CA ARG A 28 -11.76 4.10 -6.27
C ARG A 28 -12.50 2.78 -6.06
N ASP A 29 -13.57 2.58 -6.80
CA ASP A 29 -14.29 1.32 -6.86
C ASP A 29 -13.84 0.50 -8.07
N LEU A 30 -13.55 -0.79 -7.84
CA LEU A 30 -13.10 -1.73 -8.85
C LEU A 30 -14.18 -2.80 -9.03
N ASN A 31 -14.78 -2.83 -10.21
CA ASN A 31 -15.78 -3.86 -10.52
C ASN A 31 -15.07 -5.13 -11.03
N LEU A 32 -15.09 -6.19 -10.22
CA LEU A 32 -14.40 -7.44 -10.51
C LEU A 32 -14.94 -8.20 -11.73
N SER A 33 -16.12 -7.81 -12.24
CA SER A 33 -16.67 -8.41 -13.46
C SER A 33 -16.06 -7.81 -14.74
N LEU A 34 -15.32 -6.70 -14.65
CA LEU A 34 -14.67 -6.08 -15.80
C LEU A 34 -13.38 -6.85 -16.17
N PRO A 35 -13.09 -7.03 -17.46
CA PRO A 35 -11.89 -7.73 -17.91
C PRO A 35 -10.59 -7.19 -17.35
N LEU A 36 -10.49 -5.87 -17.14
CA LEU A 36 -9.31 -5.20 -16.58
C LEU A 36 -8.92 -5.75 -15.20
N PHE A 37 -9.90 -6.18 -14.39
CA PHE A 37 -9.70 -6.68 -13.03
C PHE A 37 -9.84 -8.19 -12.91
N ASN A 38 -9.84 -8.92 -14.03
CA ASN A 38 -10.08 -10.35 -14.04
C ASN A 38 -9.08 -11.15 -13.20
N SER A 39 -7.82 -10.73 -13.15
CA SER A 39 -6.79 -11.41 -12.33
C SER A 39 -7.09 -11.36 -10.83
N LEU A 40 -7.90 -10.39 -10.37
CA LEU A 40 -8.33 -10.30 -8.96
C LEU A 40 -9.39 -11.34 -8.57
N ASN A 41 -9.94 -12.08 -9.53
CA ASN A 41 -10.86 -13.18 -9.25
C ASN A 41 -10.14 -14.47 -8.83
N PHE A 42 -8.81 -14.49 -8.88
CA PHE A 42 -7.99 -15.67 -8.56
C PHE A 42 -7.09 -15.37 -7.36
N VAL A 43 -6.98 -16.34 -6.46
CA VAL A 43 -6.05 -16.25 -5.31
C VAL A 43 -4.62 -16.05 -5.81
N GLY A 44 -3.93 -15.06 -5.26
CA GLY A 44 -2.58 -14.70 -5.68
C GLY A 44 -2.53 -13.78 -6.90
N GLY A 45 -3.68 -13.46 -7.49
CA GLY A 45 -3.77 -12.51 -8.59
C GLY A 45 -3.63 -11.07 -8.10
N SER A 46 -3.16 -10.20 -8.97
CA SER A 46 -2.96 -8.78 -8.67
C SER A 46 -3.27 -7.90 -9.87
N VAL A 47 -3.55 -6.63 -9.60
CA VAL A 47 -3.70 -5.58 -10.62
C VAL A 47 -2.99 -4.33 -10.12
N LEU A 48 -2.24 -3.68 -10.99
CA LEU A 48 -1.68 -2.36 -10.75
C LEU A 48 -2.62 -1.29 -11.31
N ILE A 49 -2.98 -0.33 -10.47
CA ILE A 49 -3.79 0.84 -10.84
C ILE A 49 -2.86 2.05 -10.84
N PRO A 50 -2.39 2.50 -12.02
CA PRO A 50 -1.27 3.44 -12.09
C PRO A 50 -1.62 4.89 -11.72
N ASP A 51 -2.89 5.25 -11.73
CA ASP A 51 -3.35 6.62 -11.49
C ASP A 51 -3.83 6.89 -10.06
N LEU A 52 -3.59 5.96 -9.14
CA LEU A 52 -3.88 6.12 -7.72
C LEU A 52 -2.59 6.22 -6.91
N GLY A 53 -2.66 6.87 -5.75
CA GLY A 53 -1.52 7.00 -4.84
C GLY A 53 -0.38 7.81 -5.43
N ILE A 54 0.85 7.43 -5.10
CA ILE A 54 2.08 8.11 -5.55
C ILE A 54 2.52 7.57 -6.92
N SER A 55 2.80 6.26 -7.01
CA SER A 55 3.22 5.59 -8.25
C SER A 55 2.21 4.55 -8.73
N GLY A 56 1.06 4.49 -8.07
CA GLY A 56 0.02 3.52 -8.33
C GLY A 56 -0.33 2.72 -7.09
N VAL A 57 -1.35 1.88 -7.21
CA VAL A 57 -1.80 0.97 -6.16
C VAL A 57 -1.80 -0.45 -6.70
N ILE A 58 -1.16 -1.36 -5.98
CA ILE A 58 -1.20 -2.79 -6.28
C ILE A 58 -2.30 -3.41 -5.41
N VAL A 59 -3.32 -3.96 -6.05
CA VAL A 59 -4.38 -4.72 -5.39
C VAL A 59 -4.07 -6.21 -5.55
N PHE A 60 -4.17 -6.95 -4.46
CA PHE A 60 -3.77 -8.35 -4.37
C PHE A 60 -4.87 -9.18 -3.72
N ASN A 61 -5.21 -10.31 -4.34
CA ASN A 61 -6.15 -11.29 -3.79
C ASN A 61 -5.39 -12.27 -2.89
N LEU A 62 -5.56 -12.16 -1.58
CA LEU A 62 -4.82 -12.97 -0.60
C LEU A 62 -5.35 -14.42 -0.51
N ASN A 63 -6.68 -14.58 -0.41
CA ASN A 63 -7.26 -15.90 -0.13
C ASN A 63 -8.65 -16.14 -0.76
N GLY A 64 -9.05 -15.29 -1.68
CA GLY A 64 -10.36 -15.34 -2.33
C GLY A 64 -11.42 -14.45 -1.69
N ASN A 65 -11.28 -14.09 -0.42
CA ASN A 65 -12.20 -13.22 0.33
C ASN A 65 -11.53 -11.95 0.83
N THR A 66 -10.25 -12.01 1.11
CA THR A 66 -9.45 -10.89 1.62
C THR A 66 -8.57 -10.35 0.53
N TYR A 67 -8.66 -9.04 0.31
CA TYR A 67 -7.86 -8.30 -0.65
C TYR A 67 -6.97 -7.31 0.10
N LEU A 68 -5.79 -7.06 -0.44
CA LEU A 68 -4.84 -6.10 0.10
C LEU A 68 -4.54 -5.04 -0.97
N ALA A 69 -4.27 -3.83 -0.53
CA ALA A 69 -3.93 -2.71 -1.40
C ALA A 69 -2.66 -2.04 -0.90
N TRP A 70 -1.67 -1.93 -1.77
CA TRP A 70 -0.35 -1.40 -1.45
C TRP A 70 0.01 -0.24 -2.35
N GLU A 71 0.67 0.77 -1.78
CA GLU A 71 1.32 1.79 -2.59
C GLU A 71 2.41 1.16 -3.45
N ALA A 72 2.39 1.44 -4.76
CA ALA A 72 3.34 0.87 -5.72
C ALA A 72 4.64 1.68 -5.81
N THR A 73 5.14 2.16 -4.67
CA THR A 73 6.38 2.94 -4.58
C THR A 73 7.32 2.28 -3.59
N CYS A 74 8.61 2.18 -3.93
CA CYS A 74 9.65 1.68 -3.02
C CYS A 74 9.62 2.47 -1.70
N PRO A 75 9.40 1.82 -0.53
CA PRO A 75 9.20 2.52 0.73
C PRO A 75 10.48 2.85 1.49
N ASN A 76 11.66 2.50 0.99
CA ASN A 76 12.90 2.56 1.74
C ASN A 76 13.89 3.62 1.25
N HIS A 77 13.46 4.55 0.43
CA HIS A 77 14.27 5.70 -0.02
C HIS A 77 13.37 6.83 -0.51
N THR A 78 13.97 8.00 -0.72
CA THR A 78 13.29 9.15 -1.32
C THR A 78 12.72 8.80 -2.69
N VAL A 79 11.49 9.24 -2.96
CA VAL A 79 10.80 8.97 -4.24
C VAL A 79 11.57 9.58 -5.40
N LYS A 80 11.85 8.76 -6.41
CA LYS A 80 12.56 9.14 -7.64
C LYS A 80 12.07 8.28 -8.82
N SER A 81 12.61 8.50 -10.01
CA SER A 81 12.11 7.90 -11.24
C SER A 81 12.07 6.36 -11.27
N CYS A 82 12.97 5.70 -10.52
CA CYS A 82 13.02 4.24 -10.44
C CYS A 82 12.18 3.67 -9.29
N SER A 83 11.47 4.51 -8.52
CA SER A 83 10.78 4.08 -7.29
C SER A 83 9.52 3.26 -7.53
N ALA A 84 8.93 3.30 -8.73
CA ALA A 84 7.76 2.49 -9.04
C ALA A 84 8.10 1.00 -8.95
N LEU A 85 7.28 0.26 -8.18
CA LEU A 85 7.46 -1.17 -7.98
C LEU A 85 7.00 -1.95 -9.22
N SER A 86 7.71 -3.05 -9.51
CA SER A 86 7.30 -4.06 -10.49
C SER A 86 6.71 -5.26 -9.77
N VAL A 87 5.59 -5.78 -10.27
CA VAL A 87 4.98 -6.99 -9.72
C VAL A 87 5.54 -8.21 -10.42
N ASN A 88 5.98 -9.18 -9.63
CA ASN A 88 6.46 -10.47 -10.10
C ASN A 88 5.79 -11.58 -9.28
N GLY A 89 4.70 -12.15 -9.82
CA GLY A 89 3.90 -13.13 -9.10
C GLY A 89 3.30 -12.56 -7.82
N VAL A 90 3.70 -13.09 -6.67
CA VAL A 90 3.24 -12.65 -5.34
C VAL A 90 4.20 -11.68 -4.68
N LEU A 91 5.18 -11.17 -5.43
CA LEU A 91 6.20 -10.24 -4.95
C LEU A 91 6.07 -8.90 -5.67
N ALA A 92 6.49 -7.85 -4.97
CA ALA A 92 6.76 -6.54 -5.56
C ALA A 92 8.25 -6.25 -5.44
N GLU A 93 8.84 -5.76 -6.52
CA GLU A 93 10.30 -5.55 -6.59
C GLU A 93 10.61 -4.08 -6.84
N CYS A 94 11.58 -3.56 -6.09
CA CYS A 94 12.07 -2.20 -6.26
C CYS A 94 13.12 -2.16 -7.38
N ASN A 95 12.93 -1.27 -8.36
CA ASN A 95 13.85 -1.15 -9.50
C ASN A 95 15.09 -0.29 -9.19
N CYS A 96 15.08 0.47 -8.08
CA CYS A 96 16.24 1.28 -7.67
C CYS A 96 17.30 0.44 -6.94
N GLU A 97 16.84 -0.44 -6.09
CA GLU A 97 17.64 -1.42 -5.34
C GLU A 97 16.93 -2.77 -5.48
N ALA A 98 17.69 -3.86 -5.33
CA ALA A 98 17.13 -5.20 -5.50
C ALA A 98 16.30 -5.65 -4.27
N PHE A 99 15.42 -4.79 -3.74
CA PHE A 99 14.52 -5.12 -2.64
C PHE A 99 13.26 -5.82 -3.15
N SER A 100 12.90 -6.91 -2.47
CA SER A 100 11.68 -7.67 -2.74
C SER A 100 10.74 -7.63 -1.55
N TYR A 101 9.45 -7.42 -1.82
CA TYR A 101 8.39 -7.32 -0.83
C TYR A 101 7.33 -8.37 -1.09
N SER A 102 6.77 -8.94 -0.02
CA SER A 102 5.65 -9.85 -0.12
C SER A 102 4.35 -9.07 -0.34
N LEU A 103 3.59 -9.40 -1.38
CA LEU A 103 2.25 -8.83 -1.57
C LEU A 103 1.23 -9.39 -0.57
N ALA A 104 1.53 -10.52 0.06
CA ALA A 104 0.66 -11.12 1.07
C ALA A 104 0.78 -10.44 2.44
N THR A 105 1.94 -9.85 2.76
CA THR A 105 2.23 -9.25 4.07
C THR A 105 2.72 -7.81 4.01
N GLY A 106 3.18 -7.35 2.85
CA GLY A 106 3.85 -6.06 2.69
C GLY A 106 5.28 -6.02 3.20
N GLN A 107 5.79 -7.13 3.72
CA GLN A 107 7.06 -7.20 4.40
C GLN A 107 8.23 -7.19 3.42
N LEU A 108 9.30 -6.45 3.75
CA LEU A 108 10.57 -6.54 3.04
C LEU A 108 11.23 -7.89 3.32
N LEU A 109 11.51 -8.66 2.27
CA LEU A 109 11.99 -10.04 2.39
C LEU A 109 13.52 -10.15 2.43
N ASN A 110 14.24 -9.17 1.90
CA ASN A 110 15.69 -9.17 1.82
C ASN A 110 16.30 -7.85 2.33
N PRO A 111 16.08 -7.51 3.63
CA PRO A 111 16.59 -6.27 4.19
C PRO A 111 18.13 -6.20 4.15
N SER A 112 18.67 -5.00 3.93
CA SER A 112 20.09 -4.75 4.08
C SER A 112 20.38 -4.17 5.48
N GLU A 113 21.61 -4.35 5.96
CA GLU A 113 22.05 -3.85 7.28
C GLU A 113 22.01 -2.32 7.38
N ASN A 114 21.99 -1.63 6.24
CA ASN A 114 21.97 -0.17 6.17
C ASN A 114 20.59 0.44 6.36
N LEU A 115 19.52 -0.38 6.33
CA LEU A 115 18.15 0.08 6.53
C LEU A 115 17.79 -0.01 8.02
N LYS A 116 17.63 1.16 8.67
CA LYS A 116 17.25 1.22 10.08
C LYS A 116 16.26 2.38 10.32
N PRO A 117 14.98 2.05 10.58
CA PRO A 117 14.33 0.75 10.44
C PRO A 117 13.93 0.46 8.99
N PRO A 118 13.90 -0.80 8.54
CA PRO A 118 13.37 -1.14 7.24
C PRO A 118 11.86 -0.90 7.22
N GLN A 119 11.37 -0.34 6.10
CA GLN A 119 9.94 -0.06 5.89
C GLN A 119 9.32 -1.16 5.05
N GLY A 120 8.12 -1.63 5.42
CA GLY A 120 7.28 -2.44 4.57
C GLY A 120 6.53 -1.60 3.55
N LEU A 121 5.79 -2.26 2.67
CA LEU A 121 4.90 -1.58 1.73
C LEU A 121 3.86 -0.75 2.48
N LEU A 122 3.51 0.42 1.95
CA LEU A 122 2.47 1.26 2.53
C LEU A 122 1.10 0.66 2.22
N TYR A 123 0.33 0.38 3.26
CA TYR A 123 -1.00 -0.22 3.17
C TYR A 123 -2.07 0.86 2.97
N TYR A 124 -2.99 0.58 2.05
CA TYR A 124 -4.23 1.33 1.88
C TYR A 124 -5.43 0.49 2.31
N GLN A 125 -6.52 1.15 2.68
CA GLN A 125 -7.75 0.45 3.02
C GLN A 125 -8.40 -0.15 1.78
N ILE A 126 -8.96 -1.34 1.94
CA ILE A 126 -9.73 -1.99 0.88
C ILE A 126 -10.94 -2.67 1.49
N GLN A 127 -12.09 -2.46 0.88
CA GLN A 127 -13.38 -3.03 1.30
C GLN A 127 -13.90 -3.94 0.19
N ASN A 128 -14.31 -5.15 0.56
CA ASN A 128 -14.98 -6.05 -0.37
C ASN A 128 -16.50 -5.83 -0.26
N LEU A 129 -17.09 -5.21 -1.27
CA LEU A 129 -18.48 -4.86 -1.35
C LEU A 129 -19.24 -5.80 -2.29
N ASN A 130 -18.98 -7.11 -2.18
CA ASN A 130 -19.68 -8.16 -2.92
C ASN A 130 -19.52 -8.02 -4.45
N GLY A 131 -18.31 -8.18 -4.93
CA GLY A 131 -17.95 -8.08 -6.35
C GLY A 131 -17.44 -6.72 -6.79
N ILE A 132 -17.47 -5.73 -5.89
CA ILE A 132 -16.85 -4.42 -6.06
C ILE A 132 -15.86 -4.22 -4.92
N LEU A 133 -14.61 -3.93 -5.25
CA LEU A 133 -13.60 -3.57 -4.27
C LEU A 133 -13.48 -2.06 -4.20
N ARG A 134 -13.59 -1.51 -2.99
CA ARG A 134 -13.35 -0.08 -2.76
C ARG A 134 -11.99 0.10 -2.13
N VAL A 135 -11.10 0.77 -2.85
CA VAL A 135 -9.76 1.13 -2.38
C VAL A 135 -9.79 2.59 -1.96
N LEU A 136 -9.28 2.91 -0.78
CA LEU A 136 -9.31 4.28 -0.27
C LEU A 136 -8.15 4.58 0.67
N ASN A 137 -7.86 5.88 0.74
CA ASN A 137 -6.92 6.44 1.71
C ASN A 137 -7.47 7.73 2.31
#